data_5192d129054d2c2295c5b0cdcf291896
#
_entry.id   5192d129054d2c2295c5b0cdcf291896
#
_cell.length_a   1.000
_cell.length_b   1.000
_cell.length_c   1.000
_cell.angle_alpha   90.00
_cell.angle_beta   90.00
_cell.angle_gamma   90.00
#
_symmetry.space_group_name_H-M   'P 1'
#
loop_
_entity.id
_entity.type
_entity.pdbx_description
1 polymer ?
#
loop_
_entity_poly.entity_id
_entity_poly.type
_entity_poly.pdbx_seq_one_letter_code
_entity_poly.pdbx_strand_id
1 'polypeptide(L)'
;MNNKIEKLYSKDDKAAYNVLLELEAMAAESNELYDYFNEFLNMLNDERTFVRVRAFRLICALAKWDKDNKINKNIDSILLELDDDTSTSVRQCLNKLKLFLIYKPELSKKIKEKLNHLNLSKYKESMQSLIKKDIVSLLK
;
A
#
# COMPACT_ATOMS: atom_id res chain seq x y z
N MET A 1 4.47 19.96 -7.25
CA MET A 1 4.02 18.75 -6.53
C MET A 1 2.67 18.23 -7.03
N ASN A 2 1.67 19.09 -7.17
CA ASN A 2 0.34 18.68 -7.66
C ASN A 2 0.40 17.94 -8.99
N ASN A 3 1.24 18.40 -9.92
CA ASN A 3 1.37 17.75 -11.24
C ASN A 3 1.84 16.30 -11.13
N LYS A 4 2.73 16.02 -10.17
CA LYS A 4 3.20 14.65 -9.92
C LYS A 4 2.11 13.78 -9.33
N ILE A 5 1.34 14.33 -8.39
CA ILE A 5 0.22 13.60 -7.78
C ILE A 5 -0.82 13.25 -8.84
N GLU A 6 -1.16 14.19 -9.73
CA GLU A 6 -2.10 13.95 -10.83
C GLU A 6 -1.66 12.82 -11.75
N LYS A 7 -0.36 12.67 -11.99
CA LYS A 7 0.17 11.61 -12.84
C LYS A 7 -0.06 10.21 -12.27
N LEU A 8 -0.34 10.11 -10.97
CA LEU A 8 -0.69 8.81 -10.37
C LEU A 8 -2.01 8.27 -10.91
N TYR A 9 -2.85 9.12 -11.50
CA TYR A 9 -4.11 8.72 -12.14
C TYR A 9 -3.93 8.41 -13.63
N SER A 10 -2.73 8.55 -14.16
CA SER A 10 -2.48 8.39 -15.60
C SER A 10 -2.81 6.98 -16.07
N LYS A 11 -3.37 6.89 -17.27
CA LYS A 11 -3.61 5.61 -17.95
C LYS A 11 -2.32 5.05 -18.55
N ASP A 12 -1.28 5.89 -18.68
CA ASP A 12 0.05 5.45 -19.06
C ASP A 12 0.73 4.87 -17.82
N ASP A 13 0.67 3.55 -17.68
CA ASP A 13 1.18 2.85 -16.50
C ASP A 13 2.67 3.09 -16.26
N LYS A 14 3.44 3.20 -17.34
CA LYS A 14 4.88 3.46 -17.23
C LYS A 14 5.16 4.85 -16.66
N ALA A 15 4.46 5.86 -17.16
CA ALA A 15 4.61 7.23 -16.66
C ALA A 15 4.17 7.32 -15.20
N ALA A 16 3.05 6.70 -14.85
CA ALA A 16 2.55 6.68 -13.49
C ALA A 16 3.50 5.94 -12.55
N TYR A 17 4.08 4.83 -13.01
CA TYR A 17 5.03 4.06 -12.21
C TYR A 17 6.31 4.86 -11.94
N ASN A 18 6.83 5.57 -12.95
CA ASN A 18 8.02 6.40 -12.77
C ASN A 18 7.78 7.49 -11.72
N VAL A 19 6.60 8.12 -11.75
CA VAL A 19 6.24 9.13 -10.76
C VAL A 19 6.09 8.50 -9.38
N LEU A 20 5.49 7.31 -9.29
CA LEU A 20 5.38 6.59 -8.03
C LEU A 20 6.75 6.38 -7.39
N LEU A 21 7.73 5.92 -8.18
CA LEU A 21 9.08 5.70 -7.67
C LEU A 21 9.72 7.01 -7.18
N GLU A 22 9.52 8.11 -7.91
CA GLU A 22 10.02 9.42 -7.47
C GLU A 22 9.40 9.82 -6.15
N LEU A 23 8.08 9.65 -6.01
CA LEU A 23 7.36 10.03 -4.79
C LEU A 23 7.75 9.13 -3.61
N GLU A 24 7.96 7.84 -3.84
CA GLU A 24 8.44 6.95 -2.80
C GLU A 24 9.84 7.36 -2.32
N ALA A 25 10.72 7.75 -3.23
CA ALA A 25 12.04 8.24 -2.89
C ALA A 25 11.96 9.55 -2.07
N MET A 26 11.07 10.46 -2.45
CA MET A 26 10.83 11.69 -1.69
C MET A 26 10.34 11.37 -0.27
N ALA A 27 9.41 10.43 -0.14
CA ALA A 27 8.87 10.04 1.16
C ALA A 27 9.93 9.40 2.06
N ALA A 28 10.94 8.76 1.47
CA ALA A 28 12.04 8.22 2.26
C ALA A 28 12.90 9.31 2.89
N GLU A 29 12.98 10.47 2.25
CA GLU A 29 13.90 11.56 2.63
C GLU A 29 13.22 12.68 3.41
N SER A 30 11.94 12.94 3.21
CA SER A 30 11.26 14.07 3.82
C SER A 30 9.77 13.81 4.03
N ASN A 31 9.13 14.68 4.83
CA ASN A 31 7.71 14.57 5.12
C ASN A 31 6.83 15.44 4.20
N GLU A 32 7.37 15.97 3.11
CA GLU A 32 6.61 16.86 2.22
C GLU A 32 5.32 16.23 1.71
N LEU A 33 5.36 14.94 1.38
CA LEU A 33 4.18 14.23 0.84
C LEU A 33 3.11 13.99 1.87
N TYR A 34 3.40 14.15 3.14
CA TYR A 34 2.40 13.92 4.19
C TYR A 34 1.18 14.85 4.04
N ASP A 35 1.37 16.04 3.48
CA ASP A 35 0.28 16.98 3.23
C ASP A 35 -0.75 16.42 2.24
N TYR A 36 -0.38 15.42 1.44
CA TYR A 36 -1.25 14.76 0.47
C TYR A 36 -1.81 13.44 0.96
N PHE A 37 -1.62 13.10 2.23
CA PHE A 37 -2.05 11.82 2.77
C PHE A 37 -3.54 11.56 2.54
N ASN A 38 -4.39 12.56 2.78
CA ASN A 38 -5.84 12.40 2.58
C ASN A 38 -6.20 12.15 1.11
N GLU A 39 -5.44 12.72 0.18
CA GLU A 39 -5.58 12.43 -1.24
C GLU A 39 -5.30 10.95 -1.52
N PHE A 40 -4.24 10.42 -0.95
CA PHE A 40 -3.90 9.00 -1.13
C PHE A 40 -4.95 8.09 -0.51
N LEU A 41 -5.51 8.45 0.65
CA LEU A 41 -6.64 7.70 1.23
C LEU A 41 -7.83 7.67 0.27
N ASN A 42 -8.14 8.82 -0.34
CA ASN A 42 -9.24 8.91 -1.28
C ASN A 42 -8.99 8.06 -2.53
N MET A 43 -7.73 7.98 -3.00
CA MET A 43 -7.36 7.16 -4.14
C MET A 43 -7.61 5.67 -3.92
N LEU A 44 -7.66 5.22 -2.66
CA LEU A 44 -8.00 3.82 -2.35
C LEU A 44 -9.42 3.45 -2.75
N ASN A 45 -10.26 4.45 -3.02
CA ASN A 45 -11.63 4.24 -3.49
C ASN A 45 -11.76 4.27 -5.01
N ASP A 46 -10.67 4.47 -5.74
CA ASP A 46 -10.71 4.48 -7.20
C ASP A 46 -11.08 3.10 -7.74
N GLU A 47 -11.80 3.06 -8.84
CA GLU A 47 -12.21 1.80 -9.47
C GLU A 47 -11.03 1.04 -10.08
N ARG A 48 -9.96 1.75 -10.42
CA ARG A 48 -8.81 1.17 -11.11
C ARG A 48 -7.83 0.60 -10.09
N THR A 49 -7.53 -0.68 -10.25
CA THR A 49 -6.61 -1.39 -9.36
C THR A 49 -5.25 -0.70 -9.25
N PHE A 50 -4.68 -0.28 -10.38
CA PHE A 50 -3.35 0.32 -10.36
C PHE A 50 -3.30 1.65 -9.62
N VAL A 51 -4.38 2.43 -9.66
CA VAL A 51 -4.45 3.68 -8.88
C VAL A 51 -4.45 3.35 -7.39
N ARG A 52 -5.26 2.36 -6.98
CA ARG A 52 -5.33 1.93 -5.58
C ARG A 52 -3.98 1.44 -5.07
N VAL A 53 -3.28 0.63 -5.88
CA VAL A 53 -1.96 0.09 -5.48
C VAL A 53 -0.95 1.22 -5.29
N ARG A 54 -0.94 2.19 -6.19
CA ARG A 54 -0.04 3.34 -6.10
C ARG A 54 -0.29 4.11 -4.80
N ALA A 55 -1.56 4.33 -4.48
CA ALA A 55 -1.95 5.01 -3.23
C ALA A 55 -1.51 4.21 -2.01
N PHE A 56 -1.77 2.90 -1.99
CA PHE A 56 -1.38 2.03 -0.88
C PHE A 56 0.13 2.11 -0.64
N ARG A 57 0.92 2.04 -1.70
CA ARG A 57 2.38 2.09 -1.60
C ARG A 57 2.86 3.41 -1.00
N LEU A 58 2.23 4.52 -1.41
CA LEU A 58 2.60 5.84 -0.87
C LEU A 58 2.16 6.00 0.58
N ILE A 59 1.01 5.47 0.96
CA ILE A 59 0.58 5.46 2.36
C ILE A 59 1.59 4.70 3.22
N CYS A 60 2.05 3.54 2.74
CA CYS A 60 3.09 2.79 3.44
C CYS A 60 4.39 3.59 3.57
N ALA A 61 4.80 4.26 2.49
CA ALA A 61 6.01 5.07 2.50
C ALA A 61 5.93 6.24 3.49
N LEU A 62 4.72 6.72 3.77
CA LEU A 62 4.50 7.83 4.71
C LEU A 62 4.37 7.37 6.17
N ALA A 63 4.44 6.08 6.45
CA ALA A 63 4.29 5.57 7.81
C ALA A 63 5.28 6.20 8.80
N LYS A 64 6.51 6.42 8.37
CA LYS A 64 7.55 7.02 9.22
C LYS A 64 7.26 8.48 9.60
N TRP A 65 6.39 9.16 8.85
CA TRP A 65 6.05 10.56 9.07
C TRP A 65 4.66 10.78 9.67
N ASP A 66 3.94 9.70 9.96
CA ASP A 66 2.52 9.75 10.35
C ASP A 66 2.32 10.19 11.80
N LYS A 67 2.68 11.42 12.08
CA LYS A 67 2.57 12.03 13.42
C LYS A 67 1.13 12.16 13.92
N ASP A 68 0.18 12.26 12.98
CA ASP A 68 -1.24 12.45 13.32
C ASP A 68 -2.00 11.11 13.43
N ASN A 69 -1.28 9.98 13.29
CA ASN A 69 -1.87 8.64 13.35
C ASN A 69 -3.02 8.43 12.36
N LYS A 70 -2.90 9.02 11.18
CA LYS A 70 -3.90 8.86 10.11
C LYS A 70 -3.95 7.42 9.63
N ILE A 71 -2.80 6.73 9.61
CA ILE A 71 -2.76 5.31 9.26
C ILE A 71 -3.55 4.51 10.29
N ASN A 72 -3.31 4.74 11.58
CA ASN A 72 -3.99 4.02 12.66
C ASN A 72 -5.51 4.23 12.59
N LYS A 73 -5.93 5.46 12.36
CA LYS A 73 -7.35 5.81 12.27
C LYS A 73 -8.06 5.18 11.08
N ASN A 74 -7.33 4.86 10.02
CA ASN A 74 -7.88 4.37 8.76
C ASN A 74 -7.39 2.96 8.41
N ILE A 75 -6.81 2.24 9.36
CA ILE A 75 -6.12 0.97 9.07
C ILE A 75 -7.04 -0.06 8.42
N ASP A 76 -8.29 -0.17 8.86
CA ASP A 76 -9.21 -1.16 8.30
C ASP A 76 -9.51 -0.86 6.83
N SER A 77 -9.73 0.41 6.49
CA SER A 77 -9.95 0.83 5.10
C SER A 77 -8.71 0.60 4.24
N ILE A 78 -7.54 0.91 4.79
CA ILE A 78 -6.27 0.73 4.07
C ILE A 78 -6.04 -0.74 3.76
N LEU A 79 -6.26 -1.63 4.73
CA LEU A 79 -6.00 -3.05 4.57
C LEU A 79 -6.99 -3.74 3.63
N LEU A 80 -8.12 -3.10 3.28
CA LEU A 80 -9.05 -3.66 2.29
C LEU A 80 -8.40 -3.88 0.92
N GLU A 81 -7.36 -3.11 0.59
CA GLU A 81 -6.67 -3.29 -0.69
C GLU A 81 -6.01 -4.68 -0.81
N LEU A 82 -5.74 -5.33 0.32
CA LEU A 82 -5.20 -6.70 0.33
C LEU A 82 -6.22 -7.73 -0.11
N ASP A 83 -7.50 -7.36 -0.24
CA ASP A 83 -8.56 -8.24 -0.75
C ASP A 83 -8.75 -8.11 -2.26
N ASP A 84 -7.87 -7.38 -2.94
CA ASP A 84 -7.98 -7.15 -4.39
C ASP A 84 -7.97 -8.46 -5.17
N ASP A 85 -8.66 -8.47 -6.31
CA ASP A 85 -8.75 -9.64 -7.17
C ASP A 85 -7.49 -9.89 -7.99
N THR A 86 -6.61 -8.91 -8.09
CA THR A 86 -5.36 -9.00 -8.87
C THR A 86 -4.21 -9.43 -7.96
N SER A 87 -3.76 -10.67 -8.12
CA SER A 87 -2.71 -11.24 -7.25
C SER A 87 -1.39 -10.46 -7.27
N THR A 88 -0.99 -9.97 -8.44
CA THR A 88 0.26 -9.19 -8.54
C THR A 88 0.17 -7.89 -7.76
N SER A 89 -1.00 -7.26 -7.75
CA SER A 89 -1.25 -6.05 -6.98
C SER A 89 -1.18 -6.32 -5.47
N VAL A 90 -1.78 -7.41 -5.03
CA VAL A 90 -1.72 -7.82 -3.61
C VAL A 90 -0.27 -8.04 -3.19
N ARG A 91 0.53 -8.70 -4.04
CA ARG A 91 1.94 -8.93 -3.72
C ARG A 91 2.74 -7.64 -3.59
N GLN A 92 2.46 -6.64 -4.45
CA GLN A 92 3.10 -5.32 -4.30
C GLN A 92 2.74 -4.69 -2.96
N CYS A 93 1.47 -4.76 -2.59
CA CYS A 93 1.01 -4.21 -1.31
C CYS A 93 1.66 -4.92 -0.13
N LEU A 94 1.74 -6.25 -0.17
CA LEU A 94 2.39 -7.03 0.89
C LEU A 94 3.86 -6.65 1.05
N ASN A 95 4.56 -6.44 -0.06
CA ASN A 95 5.97 -6.03 -0.01
C ASN A 95 6.15 -4.71 0.74
N LYS A 96 5.24 -3.76 0.54
CA LYS A 96 5.34 -2.44 1.17
C LYS A 96 4.81 -2.43 2.61
N LEU A 97 3.99 -3.39 2.97
CA LEU A 97 3.37 -3.47 4.29
C LEU A 97 4.39 -3.60 5.41
N LYS A 98 5.59 -4.06 5.12
CA LYS A 98 6.69 -4.12 6.09
C LYS A 98 6.95 -2.75 6.73
N LEU A 99 6.68 -1.66 6.00
CA LEU A 99 6.88 -0.31 6.53
C LEU A 99 5.93 -0.01 7.69
N PHE A 100 4.70 -0.55 7.65
CA PHE A 100 3.79 -0.43 8.79
C PHE A 100 4.34 -1.20 10.00
N LEU A 101 4.88 -2.39 9.77
CA LEU A 101 5.42 -3.19 10.86
C LEU A 101 6.62 -2.53 11.53
N ILE A 102 7.41 -1.79 10.75
CA ILE A 102 8.58 -1.07 11.25
C ILE A 102 8.18 0.20 12.00
N TYR A 103 7.32 1.03 11.40
CA TYR A 103 7.02 2.37 11.90
C TYR A 103 5.73 2.46 12.71
N LYS A 104 4.87 1.44 12.63
CA LYS A 104 3.59 1.37 13.34
C LYS A 104 3.45 0.01 14.05
N PRO A 105 4.42 -0.35 14.93
CA PRO A 105 4.39 -1.67 15.56
C PRO A 105 3.12 -1.94 16.37
N GLU A 106 2.44 -0.91 16.83
CA GLU A 106 1.16 -1.03 17.53
C GLU A 106 0.06 -1.63 16.64
N LEU A 107 0.25 -1.64 15.31
CA LEU A 107 -0.70 -2.22 14.36
C LEU A 107 -0.38 -3.68 14.01
N SER A 108 0.71 -4.23 14.55
CA SER A 108 1.19 -5.58 14.21
C SER A 108 0.11 -6.65 14.37
N LYS A 109 -0.61 -6.62 15.49
CA LYS A 109 -1.66 -7.62 15.77
C LYS A 109 -2.77 -7.56 14.72
N LYS A 110 -3.24 -6.35 14.41
CA LYS A 110 -4.30 -6.15 13.43
C LYS A 110 -3.88 -6.58 12.04
N ILE A 111 -2.66 -6.24 11.65
CA ILE A 111 -2.09 -6.63 10.36
C ILE A 111 -1.98 -8.16 10.28
N LYS A 112 -1.45 -8.78 11.31
CA LYS A 112 -1.31 -10.24 11.37
C LYS A 112 -2.66 -10.95 11.23
N GLU A 113 -3.68 -10.46 11.95
CA GLU A 113 -5.03 -10.99 11.84
C GLU A 113 -5.55 -10.89 10.41
N LYS A 114 -5.37 -9.74 9.76
CA LYS A 114 -5.79 -9.57 8.36
C LYS A 114 -5.09 -10.56 7.45
N LEU A 115 -3.77 -10.70 7.58
CA LEU A 115 -2.98 -11.60 6.71
C LEU A 115 -3.39 -13.07 6.89
N ASN A 116 -3.72 -13.46 8.10
CA ASN A 116 -4.12 -14.84 8.39
C ASN A 116 -5.53 -15.17 7.89
N HIS A 117 -6.32 -14.16 7.51
CA HIS A 117 -7.69 -14.33 7.07
C HIS A 117 -7.93 -13.94 5.61
N LEU A 118 -6.85 -13.74 4.83
CA LEU A 118 -6.99 -13.45 3.41
C LEU A 118 -7.55 -14.66 2.67
N ASN A 119 -8.54 -14.41 1.80
CA ASN A 119 -9.09 -15.46 0.94
C ASN A 119 -8.21 -15.60 -0.30
N LEU A 120 -7.37 -16.61 -0.32
CA LEU A 120 -6.45 -16.86 -1.43
C LEU A 120 -7.02 -17.78 -2.49
N SER A 121 -8.18 -18.41 -2.24
CA SER A 121 -8.77 -19.40 -3.14
C SER A 121 -9.16 -18.82 -4.51
N LYS A 122 -9.33 -17.50 -4.59
CA LYS A 122 -9.67 -16.83 -5.86
C LYS A 122 -8.49 -16.66 -6.81
N TYR A 123 -7.27 -16.96 -6.36
CA TYR A 123 -6.07 -16.84 -7.20
C TYR A 123 -5.61 -18.21 -7.71
N LYS A 124 -4.82 -18.21 -8.78
CA LYS A 124 -4.17 -19.43 -9.28
C LYS A 124 -3.29 -20.02 -8.19
N GLU A 125 -3.17 -21.36 -8.14
CA GLU A 125 -2.37 -22.04 -7.12
C GLU A 125 -0.92 -21.52 -7.05
N SER A 126 -0.31 -21.27 -8.21
CA SER A 126 1.05 -20.72 -8.25
C SER A 126 1.15 -19.37 -7.56
N MET A 127 0.14 -18.52 -7.71
CA MET A 127 0.09 -17.22 -7.07
C MET A 127 -0.23 -17.34 -5.58
N GLN A 128 -1.10 -18.28 -5.20
CA GLN A 128 -1.39 -18.53 -3.79
C GLN A 128 -0.10 -18.88 -3.03
N SER A 129 0.74 -19.74 -3.61
CA SER A 129 2.02 -20.12 -2.99
C SER A 129 2.94 -18.92 -2.80
N LEU A 130 3.02 -18.05 -3.79
CA LEU A 130 3.85 -16.84 -3.71
C LEU A 130 3.34 -15.87 -2.65
N ILE A 131 2.03 -15.68 -2.57
CA ILE A 131 1.42 -14.81 -1.55
C ILE A 131 1.67 -15.37 -0.16
N LYS A 132 1.53 -16.68 0.02
CA LYS A 132 1.83 -17.33 1.30
C LYS A 132 3.28 -17.11 1.73
N LYS A 133 4.22 -17.19 0.81
CA LYS A 133 5.63 -16.90 1.08
C LYS A 133 5.83 -15.45 1.48
N ASP A 134 5.15 -14.52 0.79
CA ASP A 134 5.21 -13.11 1.12
C ASP A 134 4.73 -12.86 2.56
N ILE A 135 3.62 -13.50 2.94
CA ILE A 135 3.06 -13.38 4.29
C ILE A 135 4.03 -13.92 5.34
N VAL A 136 4.58 -15.11 5.11
CA VAL A 136 5.56 -15.71 6.04
C VAL A 136 6.76 -14.79 6.22
N SER A 137 7.25 -14.23 5.13
CA SER A 137 8.38 -13.30 5.17
C SER A 137 8.08 -12.06 6.01
N LEU A 138 6.86 -11.53 5.90
CA LEU A 138 6.45 -10.34 6.67
C LEU A 138 6.34 -10.63 8.16
N LEU A 139 5.88 -11.82 8.52
CA LEU A 139 5.56 -12.16 9.91
C LEU A 139 6.73 -12.79 10.68
N LYS A 140 7.88 -12.90 10.06
CA LYS A 140 9.11 -13.32 10.77
C LYS A 140 9.61 -12.21 11.75
#